data_1c254184810cc3ecb84a79428ace7270
#
_entry.id   1c254184810cc3ecb84a79428ace7270
#
_cell.length_a   1.000
_cell.length_b   1.000
_cell.length_c   1.000
_cell.angle_alpha   90.00
_cell.angle_beta   90.00
_cell.angle_gamma   90.00
#
_symmetry.space_group_name_H-M   'P 1'
#
loop_
_entity.id
_entity.type
_entity.pdbx_description
1 polymer ?
#
loop_
_entity_poly.entity_id
_entity_poly.type
_entity_poly.pdbx_seq_one_letter_code
_entity_poly.pdbx_strand_id
1 'polypeptide(L)'
;MRRFEDYEKAYNKCYELLQKLTALIKEADGNITLQIKFTYHDRYPKLSVIYYCNYLYSFLPQEDGTFVISTDNKVYTMDEIEAKIRKNCLLD
;
A
#
# COMPACT_ATOMS: atom_id res chain seq x y z
N MET A 1 16.20 -6.38 -0.91
CA MET A 1 15.04 -5.74 -0.28
C MET A 1 15.11 -5.97 1.22
N ARG A 2 14.91 -4.92 1.98
CA ARG A 2 15.14 -5.02 3.41
C ARG A 2 13.98 -4.39 4.19
N ARG A 3 13.39 -5.17 5.07
CA ARG A 3 12.30 -4.73 5.95
C ARG A 3 12.88 -3.89 7.10
N PHE A 4 12.06 -2.96 7.60
CA PHE A 4 12.42 -2.22 8.80
C PHE A 4 12.53 -3.16 9.99
N GLU A 5 13.53 -2.95 10.84
CA GLU A 5 13.62 -3.64 12.12
C GLU A 5 12.65 -3.03 13.13
N ASP A 6 12.44 -1.70 13.02
CA ASP A 6 11.53 -0.95 13.89
C ASP A 6 10.16 -0.87 13.23
N TYR A 7 9.17 -1.53 13.82
CA TYR A 7 7.82 -1.58 13.27
C TYR A 7 7.12 -0.23 13.29
N GLU A 8 7.50 0.67 14.18
CA GLU A 8 6.96 2.03 14.18
C GLU A 8 7.38 2.78 12.92
N LYS A 9 8.62 2.64 12.51
CA LYS A 9 9.12 3.24 11.26
C LYS A 9 8.40 2.64 10.05
N ALA A 10 8.17 1.34 10.07
CA ALA A 10 7.42 0.67 9.01
C ALA A 10 5.98 1.18 8.94
N TYR A 11 5.34 1.35 10.10
CA TYR A 11 3.99 1.90 10.16
C TYR A 11 3.94 3.32 9.59
N ASN A 12 4.92 4.14 9.97
CA ASN A 12 4.98 5.52 9.48
C ASN A 12 5.12 5.58 7.97
N LYS A 13 5.86 4.64 7.38
CA LYS A 13 6.02 4.55 5.94
C LYS A 13 4.71 4.17 5.25
N CYS A 14 3.96 3.25 5.84
CA CYS A 14 2.62 2.92 5.36
C CYS A 14 1.71 4.13 5.42
N TYR A 15 1.81 4.92 6.50
CA TYR A 15 1.00 6.12 6.67
C TYR A 15 1.33 7.18 5.63
N GLU A 16 2.62 7.36 5.29
CA GLU A 16 3.03 8.28 4.22
C GLU A 16 2.40 7.87 2.88
N LEU A 17 2.43 6.58 2.57
CA LEU A 17 1.81 6.08 1.34
C LEU A 17 0.29 6.30 1.37
N LEU A 18 -0.34 6.02 2.51
CA LEU A 18 -1.78 6.24 2.66
C LEU A 18 -2.14 7.69 2.37
N GLN A 19 -1.38 8.64 2.91
CA GLN A 19 -1.61 10.06 2.68
C GLN A 19 -1.46 10.41 1.20
N LYS A 20 -0.43 9.87 0.55
CA LYS A 20 -0.20 10.12 -0.88
C LYS A 20 -1.37 9.61 -1.72
N LEU A 21 -1.97 8.48 -1.34
CA LEU A 21 -3.05 7.86 -2.10
C LEU A 21 -4.44 8.38 -1.74
N THR A 22 -4.55 9.27 -0.75
CA THR A 22 -5.85 9.75 -0.27
C THR A 22 -6.68 10.39 -1.38
N ALA A 23 -6.04 11.12 -2.32
CA ALA A 23 -6.75 11.75 -3.42
C ALA A 23 -7.45 10.72 -4.32
N LEU A 24 -6.91 9.52 -4.41
CA LEU A 24 -7.51 8.46 -5.23
C LEU A 24 -8.86 8.00 -4.68
N ILE A 25 -9.06 8.10 -3.37
CA ILE A 25 -10.33 7.73 -2.75
C ILE A 25 -11.45 8.61 -3.29
N LYS A 26 -11.20 9.91 -3.41
CA LYS A 26 -12.19 10.85 -3.96
C LYS A 26 -12.43 10.57 -5.44
N GLU A 27 -11.37 10.33 -6.21
CA GLU A 27 -11.49 10.06 -7.65
C GLU A 27 -12.27 8.77 -7.91
N ALA A 28 -12.13 7.78 -7.01
CA ALA A 28 -12.83 6.51 -7.13
C ALA A 28 -14.23 6.53 -6.53
N ASP A 29 -14.67 7.71 -6.08
CA ASP A 29 -16.01 7.91 -5.51
C ASP A 29 -16.30 6.96 -4.35
N GLY A 30 -15.30 6.75 -3.49
CA GLY A 30 -15.42 5.89 -2.30
C GLY A 30 -15.28 4.41 -2.57
N ASN A 31 -15.03 3.98 -3.80
CA ASN A 31 -14.88 2.56 -4.13
C ASN A 31 -13.51 2.00 -3.73
N ILE A 32 -12.55 2.87 -3.43
CA ILE A 32 -11.24 2.46 -2.92
C ILE A 32 -11.20 2.75 -1.43
N THR A 33 -10.76 1.77 -0.65
CA THR A 33 -10.50 1.93 0.78
C THR A 33 -9.05 1.57 1.06
N LEU A 34 -8.38 2.38 1.87
CA LEU A 34 -6.99 2.16 2.27
C LEU A 34 -6.96 1.85 3.76
N GLN A 35 -6.29 0.76 4.13
CA GLN A 35 -6.18 0.35 5.52
C GLN A 35 -4.75 -0.08 5.83
N ILE A 36 -4.21 0.36 6.98
CA ILE A 36 -2.95 -0.18 7.48
C ILE A 36 -3.30 -1.40 8.32
N LYS A 37 -2.80 -2.55 7.89
CA LYS A 37 -3.01 -3.81 8.56
C LYS A 37 -1.67 -4.44 8.95
N PHE A 38 -1.72 -5.55 9.66
CA PHE A 38 -0.52 -6.24 10.11
C PHE A 38 -0.53 -7.65 9.56
N THR A 39 0.64 -8.13 9.17
CA THR A 39 0.79 -9.51 8.73
C THR A 39 0.49 -10.46 9.89
N TYR A 40 0.06 -11.66 9.55
CA TYR A 40 -0.39 -12.63 10.55
C TYR A 40 0.73 -13.11 11.46
N HIS A 41 1.88 -13.47 10.87
CA HIS A 41 2.95 -14.12 11.63
C HIS A 41 3.74 -13.17 12.53
N ASP A 42 4.22 -12.07 12.00
CA ASP A 42 5.14 -11.18 12.70
C ASP A 42 4.57 -9.78 12.93
N ARG A 43 3.33 -9.57 12.56
CA ARG A 43 2.62 -8.31 12.71
C ARG A 43 3.33 -7.13 12.04
N TYR A 44 4.02 -7.41 10.95
CA TYR A 44 4.65 -6.36 10.18
C TYR A 44 3.59 -5.51 9.48
N PRO A 45 3.68 -4.16 9.56
CA PRO A 45 2.65 -3.31 8.97
C PRO A 45 2.67 -3.39 7.44
N LYS A 46 1.49 -3.32 6.86
CA LYS A 46 1.30 -3.29 5.41
C LYS A 46 0.15 -2.37 5.08
N LEU A 47 0.21 -1.73 3.90
CA LEU A 47 -0.92 -0.96 3.41
C LEU A 47 -1.76 -1.85 2.50
N SER A 48 -3.02 -2.03 2.86
CA SER A 48 -3.97 -2.80 2.07
C SER A 48 -4.85 -1.87 1.26
N VAL A 49 -5.01 -2.19 -0.02
CA VAL A 49 -5.88 -1.47 -0.94
C VAL A 49 -7.08 -2.35 -1.23
N ILE A 50 -8.27 -1.84 -0.94
CA ILE A 50 -9.51 -2.56 -1.11
C ILE A 50 -10.34 -1.85 -2.17
N TYR A 51 -10.78 -2.59 -3.20
CA TYR A 51 -11.58 -2.04 -4.30
C TYR A 51 -12.87 -2.83 -4.40
N TYR A 52 -14.01 -2.15 -4.24
CA TYR A 52 -15.34 -2.79 -4.21
C TYR A 52 -15.37 -3.96 -3.22
N CYS A 53 -14.91 -3.71 -2.01
CA CYS A 53 -14.88 -4.71 -0.92
C CYS A 53 -13.94 -5.90 -1.15
N ASN A 54 -13.15 -5.89 -2.21
CA ASN A 54 -12.17 -6.95 -2.48
C ASN A 54 -10.75 -6.43 -2.24
N TYR A 55 -9.92 -7.23 -1.57
CA TYR A 55 -8.52 -6.88 -1.40
C TYR A 55 -7.83 -6.95 -2.75
N LEU A 56 -7.30 -5.80 -3.18
CA LEU A 56 -6.62 -5.70 -4.47
C LEU A 56 -5.11 -5.87 -4.31
N TYR A 57 -4.53 -5.15 -3.37
CA TYR A 57 -3.08 -5.16 -3.11
C TYR A 57 -2.80 -5.08 -1.63
N SER A 58 -1.66 -5.63 -1.23
CA SER A 58 -1.06 -5.39 0.08
C SER A 58 0.41 -5.04 -0.13
N PHE A 59 0.81 -3.86 0.32
CA PHE A 59 2.16 -3.33 0.13
C PHE A 59 2.90 -3.32 1.46
N LEU A 60 4.10 -3.94 1.48
CA LEU A 60 4.95 -3.96 2.67
C LEU A 60 6.07 -2.94 2.50
N PRO A 61 6.27 -2.04 3.49
CA PRO A 61 7.32 -1.02 3.37
C PRO A 61 8.70 -1.60 3.54
N GLN A 62 9.68 -1.00 2.85
CA GLN A 62 11.09 -1.38 2.92
C GLN A 62 11.91 -0.18 3.40
N GLU A 63 13.08 -0.45 3.97
CA GLU A 63 13.96 0.60 4.52
C GLU A 63 14.35 1.66 3.49
N ASP A 64 14.45 1.29 2.23
CA ASP A 64 14.85 2.22 1.17
C ASP A 64 13.70 3.10 0.65
N GLY A 65 12.52 3.01 1.27
CA GLY A 65 11.38 3.81 0.89
C GLY A 65 10.50 3.19 -0.20
N THR A 66 10.85 2.00 -0.67
CA THR A 66 10.03 1.24 -1.62
C THR A 66 9.07 0.32 -0.87
N PHE A 67 8.17 -0.30 -1.62
CA PHE A 67 7.19 -1.24 -1.09
C PHE A 67 7.20 -2.52 -1.93
N VAL A 68 6.88 -3.62 -1.30
CA VAL A 68 6.82 -4.93 -1.96
C VAL A 68 5.38 -5.42 -1.91
N ILE A 69 4.87 -5.94 -3.04
CA ILE A 69 3.60 -6.66 -3.03
C ILE A 69 3.87 -8.03 -2.42
N SER A 70 3.11 -8.37 -1.38
CA SER A 70 3.37 -9.57 -0.58
C SER A 70 3.25 -10.89 -1.35
N THR A 71 2.52 -10.89 -2.47
CA THR A 71 2.25 -12.13 -3.22
C THR A 71 3.28 -12.45 -4.29
N ASP A 72 3.89 -11.42 -4.92
CA ASP A 72 4.79 -11.65 -6.05
C ASP A 72 6.19 -11.08 -5.86
N ASN A 73 6.46 -10.46 -4.71
CA ASN A 73 7.74 -9.86 -4.35
C ASN A 73 8.24 -8.77 -5.31
N LYS A 74 7.35 -8.19 -6.10
CA LYS A 74 7.72 -7.05 -6.95
C LYS A 74 7.83 -5.80 -6.11
N VAL A 75 8.80 -4.94 -6.47
CA VAL A 75 9.14 -3.73 -5.73
C VAL A 75 8.59 -2.51 -6.46
N TYR A 76 8.00 -1.59 -5.70
CA TYR A 76 7.40 -0.37 -6.25
C TYR A 76 7.81 0.84 -5.42
N THR A 77 8.04 1.96 -6.10
CA THR A 77 8.09 3.26 -5.44
C THR A 77 6.67 3.73 -5.16
N MET A 78 6.53 4.77 -4.32
CA MET A 78 5.21 5.35 -4.05
C MET A 78 4.53 5.84 -5.33
N ASP A 79 5.30 6.46 -6.23
CA ASP A 79 4.75 6.96 -7.50
C ASP A 79 4.27 5.82 -8.39
N GLU A 80 5.02 4.72 -8.42
CA GLU A 80 4.62 3.53 -9.18
C GLU A 80 3.35 2.91 -8.62
N ILE A 81 3.21 2.90 -7.30
CA ILE A 81 1.99 2.39 -6.64
C ILE A 81 0.78 3.25 -7.03
N GLU A 82 0.94 4.57 -6.97
CA GLU A 82 -0.14 5.48 -7.36
C GLU A 82 -0.56 5.24 -8.81
N ALA A 83 0.41 5.14 -9.71
CA ALA A 83 0.14 4.90 -11.13
C ALA A 83 -0.56 3.56 -11.34
N LYS A 84 -0.13 2.52 -10.62
CA LYS A 84 -0.72 1.18 -10.71
C LYS A 84 -2.18 1.17 -10.27
N ILE A 85 -2.47 1.81 -9.15
CA ILE A 85 -3.84 1.88 -8.63
C ILE A 85 -4.71 2.71 -9.56
N ARG A 86 -4.18 3.82 -10.05
CA ARG A 86 -4.89 4.69 -10.97
C ARG A 86 -5.27 3.92 -12.24
N LYS A 87 -4.33 3.17 -12.79
CA LYS A 87 -4.55 2.38 -14.00
C LYS A 87 -5.62 1.30 -13.78
N ASN A 88 -5.59 0.63 -12.64
CA ASN A 88 -6.47 -0.52 -12.41
C ASN A 88 -7.84 -0.16 -11.86
N CYS A 89 -7.99 1.02 -11.26
CA CYS A 89 -9.22 1.40 -10.57
C CYS A 89 -9.92 2.61 -11.14
N LEU A 90 -9.20 3.51 -11.83
CA LEU A 90 -9.73 4.79 -12.25
C LEU A 90 -9.77 5.01 -13.77
N LEU A 91 -8.94 4.29 -14.52
CA LEU A 91 -8.94 4.41 -15.97
C LEU A 91 -9.95 3.45 -16.56
N ASP A 92 -10.76 3.97 -17.43
CA ASP A 92 -11.78 3.20 -18.13
C ASP A 92 -11.19 2.44 -19.33
#